data_6e9e9afdd69caf042ab694e46312b12e
#
_entry.id   6e9e9afdd69caf042ab694e46312b12e
#
_cell.length_a   1.000
_cell.length_b   1.000
_cell.length_c   1.000
_cell.angle_alpha   90.00
_cell.angle_beta   90.00
_cell.angle_gamma   90.00
#
_symmetry.space_group_name_H-M   'P 1'
#
loop_
_entity.id
_entity.type
_entity.pdbx_description
1 polymer ?
#
loop_
_entity_poly.entity_id
_entity_poly.type
_entity_poly.pdbx_seq_one_letter_code
_entity_poly.pdbx_strand_id
1 'polypeptide(L)'
;MGTAFSQEQAKLLQRLADEVIFCYDSDSAGRKASVRAVSIAREAGLKVRIAGVPDGKDPDEYVRQHGSAAFAQVLAAAQNGIDFQIDETILQNNIANLAGKVEAVSNILPFLLECQNEIEASEHIRRLAQRLTIDEGLIAEEYRKAARRGGRQQTGQPTVIPEEKSAGIGQQAEELLLRLLLEQPQL
;
A
#
# COMPACT_ATOMS: atom_id res chain seq x y z
N MET A 1 7.21 16.31 -9.94
CA MET A 1 7.90 15.47 -8.93
C MET A 1 7.34 14.07 -9.04
N GLY A 2 8.19 13.01 -8.99
CA GLY A 2 7.71 11.63 -9.03
C GLY A 2 6.87 11.33 -7.80
N THR A 3 5.65 10.89 -8.01
CA THR A 3 4.66 10.65 -6.97
C THR A 3 4.72 9.25 -6.35
N ALA A 4 5.67 8.42 -6.78
CA ALA A 4 5.77 7.04 -6.30
C ALA A 4 6.68 6.98 -5.07
N PHE A 5 6.09 6.61 -3.94
CA PHE A 5 6.84 6.23 -2.74
C PHE A 5 7.66 4.97 -3.01
N SER A 6 8.97 4.97 -2.69
CA SER A 6 9.90 3.89 -2.99
C SER A 6 10.37 3.14 -1.75
N GLN A 7 10.91 1.93 -1.96
CA GLN A 7 11.50 1.13 -0.87
C GLN A 7 12.70 1.82 -0.22
N GLU A 8 13.52 2.56 -0.99
CA GLU A 8 14.65 3.33 -0.44
C GLU A 8 14.16 4.44 0.49
N GLN A 9 13.09 5.14 0.10
CA GLN A 9 12.46 6.16 0.95
C GLN A 9 11.89 5.55 2.23
N ALA A 10 11.23 4.38 2.13
CA ALA A 10 10.71 3.67 3.29
C ALA A 10 11.83 3.27 4.27
N LYS A 11 12.94 2.72 3.78
CA LYS A 11 14.12 2.38 4.59
C LYS A 11 14.77 3.61 5.25
N LEU A 12 14.74 4.75 4.57
CA LEU A 12 15.25 6.00 5.15
C LEU A 12 14.33 6.48 6.27
N LEU A 13 13.01 6.48 6.04
CA LEU A 13 12.03 6.89 7.04
C LEU A 13 12.03 5.99 8.28
N GLN A 14 12.21 4.68 8.12
CA GLN A 14 12.30 3.72 9.23
C GLN A 14 13.40 4.06 10.24
N ARG A 15 14.49 4.72 9.80
CA ARG A 15 15.56 5.18 10.68
C ARG A 15 15.18 6.42 11.48
N LEU A 16 14.15 7.14 11.08
CA LEU A 16 13.77 8.44 11.62
C LEU A 16 12.44 8.40 12.39
N ALA A 17 11.58 7.44 12.12
CA ALA A 17 10.25 7.33 12.70
C ALA A 17 9.75 5.89 12.75
N ASP A 18 8.91 5.59 13.73
CA ASP A 18 8.21 4.31 13.88
C ASP A 18 6.88 4.27 13.13
N GLU A 19 6.32 5.44 12.85
CA GLU A 19 5.02 5.61 12.18
C GLU A 19 5.10 6.64 11.06
N VAL A 20 4.38 6.38 9.97
CA VAL A 20 4.19 7.31 8.87
C VAL A 20 2.70 7.52 8.59
N ILE A 21 2.30 8.77 8.38
CA ILE A 21 0.95 9.11 7.94
C ILE A 21 1.05 9.57 6.48
N PHE A 22 0.45 8.80 5.58
CA PHE A 22 0.31 9.24 4.20
C PHE A 22 -0.95 10.08 4.03
N CYS A 23 -0.81 11.20 3.35
CA CYS A 23 -1.90 12.07 2.96
C CYS A 23 -1.85 12.23 1.45
N TYR A 24 -2.79 11.63 0.75
CA TYR A 24 -2.91 11.66 -0.71
C TYR A 24 -4.20 12.35 -1.13
N ASP A 25 -4.22 12.80 -2.36
CA ASP A 25 -5.43 13.31 -3.00
C ASP A 25 -6.52 12.23 -2.98
N SER A 26 -7.76 12.62 -2.76
CA SER A 26 -8.89 11.69 -2.64
C SER A 26 -9.35 11.11 -3.99
N ASP A 27 -8.64 11.37 -5.08
CA ASP A 27 -8.93 10.84 -6.40
C ASP A 27 -8.53 9.35 -6.54
N SER A 28 -8.90 8.73 -7.66
CA SER A 28 -8.61 7.31 -7.91
C SER A 28 -7.10 7.02 -8.05
N ALA A 29 -6.31 7.99 -8.52
CA ALA A 29 -4.86 7.85 -8.66
C ALA A 29 -4.18 7.94 -7.29
N GLY A 30 -4.58 8.89 -6.45
CA GLY A 30 -4.12 9.02 -5.07
C GLY A 30 -4.44 7.79 -4.23
N ARG A 31 -5.65 7.21 -4.37
CA ARG A 31 -6.01 5.96 -3.68
C ARG A 31 -5.14 4.79 -4.08
N LYS A 32 -4.86 4.59 -5.38
CA LYS A 32 -3.94 3.54 -5.84
C LYS A 32 -2.51 3.77 -5.35
N ALA A 33 -2.05 5.02 -5.33
CA ALA A 33 -0.75 5.38 -4.78
C ALA A 33 -0.69 5.08 -3.27
N SER A 34 -1.77 5.37 -2.51
CA SER A 34 -1.87 5.05 -1.07
C SER A 34 -1.76 3.55 -0.82
N VAL A 35 -2.50 2.72 -1.56
CA VAL A 35 -2.44 1.25 -1.45
C VAL A 35 -1.01 0.74 -1.59
N ARG A 36 -0.31 1.20 -2.63
CA ARG A 36 1.09 0.81 -2.87
C ARG A 36 2.03 1.33 -1.78
N ALA A 37 1.84 2.56 -1.32
CA ALA A 37 2.67 3.16 -0.27
C ALA A 37 2.51 2.43 1.06
N VAL A 38 1.29 1.98 1.40
CA VAL A 38 1.03 1.16 2.61
C VAL A 38 1.87 -0.11 2.57
N SER A 39 1.82 -0.89 1.47
CA SER A 39 2.59 -2.13 1.36
C SER A 39 4.10 -1.88 1.50
N ILE A 40 4.65 -0.92 0.75
CA ILE A 40 6.09 -0.59 0.78
C ILE A 40 6.54 -0.15 2.18
N ALA A 41 5.77 0.70 2.87
CA ALA A 41 6.13 1.19 4.20
C ALA A 41 6.05 0.08 5.26
N ARG A 42 5.03 -0.79 5.19
CA ARG A 42 4.87 -1.94 6.10
C ARG A 42 5.97 -2.98 5.91
N GLU A 43 6.33 -3.32 4.67
CA GLU A 43 7.48 -4.19 4.36
C GLU A 43 8.78 -3.66 4.98
N ALA A 44 8.93 -2.34 5.07
CA ALA A 44 10.05 -1.69 5.75
C ALA A 44 9.92 -1.66 7.29
N GLY A 45 8.83 -2.20 7.87
CA GLY A 45 8.59 -2.25 9.32
C GLY A 45 7.98 -0.98 9.91
N LEU A 46 7.50 -0.03 9.10
CA LEU A 46 6.82 1.17 9.57
C LEU A 46 5.36 0.88 9.92
N LYS A 47 4.86 1.50 10.98
CA LYS A 47 3.42 1.63 11.22
C LYS A 47 2.86 2.64 10.22
N VAL A 48 1.72 2.32 9.61
CA VAL A 48 1.15 3.15 8.55
C VAL A 48 -0.25 3.59 8.90
N ARG A 49 -0.50 4.89 8.74
CA ARG A 49 -1.82 5.47 8.78
C ARG A 49 -2.09 6.25 7.50
N ILE A 50 -3.36 6.35 7.11
CA ILE A 50 -3.80 7.10 5.93
C ILE A 50 -4.74 8.21 6.38
N ALA A 51 -4.40 9.44 6.04
CA ALA A 51 -5.24 10.61 6.24
C ALA A 51 -5.96 10.95 4.92
N GLY A 52 -7.27 10.93 4.93
CA GLY A 52 -8.09 11.41 3.82
C GLY A 52 -8.45 12.88 4.03
N VAL A 53 -8.14 13.71 3.06
CA VAL A 53 -8.55 15.12 3.08
C VAL A 53 -10.03 15.22 2.73
N PRO A 54 -10.87 15.88 3.55
CA PRO A 54 -12.27 16.11 3.22
C PRO A 54 -12.44 16.84 1.87
N ASP A 55 -13.58 16.64 1.22
CA ASP A 55 -13.98 17.32 -0.01
C ASP A 55 -13.11 17.05 -1.26
N GLY A 56 -12.28 16.00 -1.24
CA GLY A 56 -11.50 15.60 -2.40
C GLY A 56 -10.38 16.58 -2.80
N LYS A 57 -10.02 17.49 -1.89
CA LYS A 57 -9.00 18.51 -2.12
C LYS A 57 -7.61 17.95 -1.89
N ASP A 58 -6.62 18.64 -2.47
CA ASP A 58 -5.25 18.36 -2.12
C ASP A 58 -4.94 18.89 -0.70
N PRO A 59 -3.96 18.30 0.02
CA PRO A 59 -3.61 18.73 1.37
C PRO A 59 -3.20 20.21 1.48
N ASP A 60 -2.51 20.75 0.48
CA ASP A 60 -2.07 22.15 0.46
C ASP A 60 -3.27 23.11 0.34
N GLU A 61 -4.20 22.81 -0.56
CA GLU A 61 -5.43 23.59 -0.70
C GLU A 61 -6.25 23.55 0.58
N TYR A 62 -6.37 22.37 1.21
CA TYR A 62 -7.11 22.23 2.46
C TYR A 62 -6.50 23.08 3.59
N VAL A 63 -5.16 23.03 3.76
CA VAL A 63 -4.46 23.85 4.76
C VAL A 63 -4.65 25.35 4.51
N ARG A 64 -4.60 25.79 3.25
CA ARG A 64 -4.82 27.22 2.90
C ARG A 64 -6.23 27.69 3.23
N GLN A 65 -7.24 26.83 3.06
CA GLN A 65 -8.64 27.20 3.29
C GLN A 65 -9.05 27.07 4.75
N HIS A 66 -8.59 26.04 5.47
CA HIS A 66 -9.08 25.68 6.79
C HIS A 66 -8.04 25.89 7.92
N GLY A 67 -6.80 26.16 7.54
CA GLY A 67 -5.71 26.39 8.49
C GLY A 67 -5.09 25.11 9.06
N SER A 68 -3.96 25.27 9.75
CA SER A 68 -3.15 24.17 10.30
C SER A 68 -3.87 23.39 11.40
N ALA A 69 -4.73 24.04 12.19
CA ALA A 69 -5.47 23.38 13.27
C ALA A 69 -6.49 22.34 12.71
N ALA A 70 -7.20 22.69 11.63
CA ALA A 70 -8.11 21.78 10.97
C ALA A 70 -7.35 20.59 10.32
N PHE A 71 -6.21 20.86 9.70
CA PHE A 71 -5.36 19.81 9.13
C PHE A 71 -4.80 18.87 10.20
N ALA A 72 -4.43 19.37 11.38
CA ALA A 72 -4.03 18.54 12.51
C ALA A 72 -5.14 17.55 12.93
N GLN A 73 -6.41 17.97 12.87
CA GLN A 73 -7.54 17.06 13.13
C GLN A 73 -7.66 15.96 12.05
N VAL A 74 -7.42 16.30 10.78
CA VAL A 74 -7.37 15.31 9.68
C VAL A 74 -6.28 14.27 9.94
N LEU A 75 -5.09 14.68 10.35
CA LEU A 75 -4.00 13.78 10.69
C LEU A 75 -4.32 12.92 11.93
N ALA A 76 -4.94 13.53 12.96
CA ALA A 76 -5.36 12.80 14.16
C ALA A 76 -6.42 11.71 13.85
N ALA A 77 -7.31 11.98 12.89
CA ALA A 77 -8.35 11.05 12.43
C ALA A 77 -7.84 10.02 11.39
N ALA A 78 -6.54 10.03 11.04
CA ALA A 78 -5.97 9.12 10.07
C ALA A 78 -6.23 7.65 10.47
N GLN A 79 -6.71 6.86 9.51
CA GLN A 79 -7.09 5.45 9.73
C GLN A 79 -5.87 4.53 9.59
N ASN A 80 -5.92 3.36 10.23
CA ASN A 80 -4.88 2.33 10.10
C ASN A 80 -4.73 1.87 8.63
N GLY A 81 -3.50 1.61 8.19
CA GLY A 81 -3.21 1.22 6.81
C GLY A 81 -3.90 -0.07 6.37
N ILE A 82 -4.08 -1.06 7.27
CA ILE A 82 -4.80 -2.31 6.95
C ILE A 82 -6.30 -2.03 6.81
N ASP A 83 -6.87 -1.21 7.69
CA ASP A 83 -8.29 -0.83 7.59
C ASP A 83 -8.56 -0.10 6.27
N PHE A 84 -7.64 0.78 5.86
CA PHE A 84 -7.70 1.41 4.55
C PHE A 84 -7.65 0.40 3.40
N GLN A 85 -6.77 -0.62 3.48
CA GLN A 85 -6.70 -1.69 2.48
C GLN A 85 -8.00 -2.51 2.42
N ILE A 86 -8.62 -2.79 3.57
CA ILE A 86 -9.92 -3.46 3.64
C ILE A 86 -10.98 -2.61 2.90
N ASP A 87 -11.06 -1.32 3.19
CA ASP A 87 -12.01 -0.42 2.56
C ASP A 87 -11.83 -0.33 1.05
N GLU A 88 -10.59 -0.16 0.58
CA GLU A 88 -10.29 -0.12 -0.85
C GLU A 88 -10.58 -1.46 -1.55
N THR A 89 -10.29 -2.58 -0.91
CA THR A 89 -10.60 -3.91 -1.46
C THR A 89 -12.11 -4.11 -1.59
N ILE A 90 -12.89 -3.69 -0.60
CA ILE A 90 -14.35 -3.76 -0.64
C ILE A 90 -14.92 -2.88 -1.76
N LEU A 91 -14.35 -1.69 -1.97
CA LEU A 91 -14.78 -0.80 -3.05
C LEU A 91 -14.47 -1.35 -4.45
N GLN A 92 -13.38 -2.10 -4.60
CA GLN A 92 -12.93 -2.64 -5.89
C GLN A 92 -13.61 -3.97 -6.25
N ASN A 93 -14.18 -4.69 -5.28
CA ASN A 93 -14.79 -6.00 -5.48
C ASN A 93 -16.31 -5.93 -5.38
N ASN A 94 -17.01 -6.72 -6.18
CA ASN A 94 -18.47 -6.84 -6.08
C ASN A 94 -18.86 -7.76 -4.91
N ILE A 95 -18.88 -7.21 -3.69
CA ILE A 95 -19.21 -7.95 -2.47
C ILE A 95 -20.69 -8.38 -2.35
N ALA A 96 -21.53 -8.00 -3.31
CA ALA A 96 -22.92 -8.47 -3.34
C ALA A 96 -23.04 -9.97 -3.70
N ASN A 97 -22.05 -10.53 -4.35
CA ASN A 97 -22.00 -11.93 -4.70
C ASN A 97 -20.88 -12.68 -3.97
N LEU A 98 -20.99 -14.03 -3.92
CA LEU A 98 -20.03 -14.88 -3.22
C LEU A 98 -18.62 -14.79 -3.83
N ALA A 99 -18.50 -14.75 -5.15
CA ALA A 99 -17.22 -14.70 -5.84
C ALA A 99 -16.44 -13.44 -5.46
N GLY A 100 -17.07 -12.26 -5.47
CA GLY A 100 -16.43 -11.00 -5.06
C GLY A 100 -16.05 -10.97 -3.58
N LYS A 101 -16.84 -11.62 -2.69
CA LYS A 101 -16.46 -11.77 -1.29
C LYS A 101 -15.22 -12.65 -1.12
N VAL A 102 -15.14 -13.76 -1.83
CA VAL A 102 -13.96 -14.67 -1.81
C VAL A 102 -12.72 -13.94 -2.34
N GLU A 103 -12.88 -13.19 -3.44
CA GLU A 103 -11.79 -12.40 -4.01
C GLU A 103 -11.32 -11.31 -3.04
N ALA A 104 -12.24 -10.60 -2.38
CA ALA A 104 -11.90 -9.60 -1.37
C ALA A 104 -11.09 -10.21 -0.21
N VAL A 105 -11.50 -11.36 0.32
CA VAL A 105 -10.73 -12.08 1.36
C VAL A 105 -9.35 -12.44 0.85
N SER A 106 -9.23 -13.00 -0.36
CA SER A 106 -7.95 -13.41 -0.95
C SER A 106 -6.99 -12.22 -1.14
N ASN A 107 -7.52 -11.07 -1.53
CA ASN A 107 -6.74 -9.84 -1.74
C ASN A 107 -6.25 -9.22 -0.42
N ILE A 108 -6.97 -9.41 0.69
CA ILE A 108 -6.60 -8.87 2.01
C ILE A 108 -5.66 -9.80 2.79
N LEU A 109 -5.71 -11.11 2.56
CA LEU A 109 -4.90 -12.09 3.29
C LEU A 109 -3.40 -11.74 3.36
N PRO A 110 -2.71 -11.30 2.28
CA PRO A 110 -1.32 -10.91 2.36
C PRO A 110 -1.05 -9.81 3.40
N PHE A 111 -1.93 -8.80 3.48
CA PHE A 111 -1.78 -7.70 4.44
C PHE A 111 -2.02 -8.15 5.88
N LEU A 112 -2.94 -9.09 6.09
CA LEU A 112 -3.16 -9.69 7.42
C LEU A 112 -1.95 -10.50 7.88
N LEU A 113 -1.24 -11.15 6.96
CA LEU A 113 -0.01 -11.90 7.27
C LEU A 113 1.18 -11.01 7.65
N GLU A 114 1.12 -9.73 7.29
CA GLU A 114 2.12 -8.72 7.67
C GLU A 114 1.86 -8.12 9.07
N CYS A 115 0.75 -8.47 9.73
CA CYS A 115 0.48 -8.01 11.09
C CYS A 115 1.58 -8.47 12.06
N GLN A 116 1.93 -7.61 13.02
CA GLN A 116 3.02 -7.87 13.96
C GLN A 116 2.70 -9.04 14.91
N ASN A 117 1.43 -9.30 15.16
CA ASN A 117 0.96 -10.37 16.04
C ASN A 117 -0.46 -10.84 15.67
N GLU A 118 -0.84 -12.01 16.21
CA GLU A 118 -2.15 -12.62 15.95
C GLU A 118 -3.33 -11.81 16.52
N ILE A 119 -3.11 -10.99 17.54
CA ILE A 119 -4.16 -10.15 18.14
C ILE A 119 -4.54 -9.04 17.15
N GLU A 120 -3.54 -8.37 16.57
CA GLU A 120 -3.76 -7.37 15.52
C GLU A 120 -4.47 -7.99 14.32
N ALA A 121 -3.98 -9.14 13.84
CA ALA A 121 -4.59 -9.85 12.71
C ALA A 121 -6.05 -10.23 13.00
N SER A 122 -6.37 -10.73 14.22
CA SER A 122 -7.73 -11.12 14.58
C SER A 122 -8.69 -9.93 14.62
N GLU A 123 -8.24 -8.76 15.04
CA GLU A 123 -9.07 -7.55 15.05
C GLU A 123 -9.43 -7.12 13.61
N HIS A 124 -8.47 -7.16 12.69
CA HIS A 124 -8.74 -6.85 11.28
C HIS A 124 -9.59 -7.94 10.59
N ILE A 125 -9.39 -9.21 10.94
CA ILE A 125 -10.25 -10.32 10.47
C ILE A 125 -11.69 -10.09 10.90
N ARG A 126 -11.92 -9.73 12.17
CA ARG A 126 -13.25 -9.42 12.67
C ARG A 126 -13.92 -8.27 11.91
N ARG A 127 -13.19 -7.18 11.63
CA ARG A 127 -13.68 -6.04 10.84
C ARG A 127 -14.01 -6.45 9.43
N LEU A 128 -13.14 -7.21 8.77
CA LEU A 128 -13.37 -7.73 7.42
C LEU A 128 -14.62 -8.63 7.38
N ALA A 129 -14.77 -9.53 8.35
CA ALA A 129 -15.93 -10.42 8.47
C ALA A 129 -17.25 -9.63 8.59
N GLN A 130 -17.28 -8.62 9.44
CA GLN A 130 -18.44 -7.74 9.61
C GLN A 130 -18.79 -7.00 8.30
N ARG A 131 -17.78 -6.43 7.62
CA ARG A 131 -17.97 -5.69 6.37
C ARG A 131 -18.46 -6.57 5.22
N LEU A 132 -17.97 -7.78 5.12
CA LEU A 132 -18.36 -8.76 4.08
C LEU A 132 -19.62 -9.56 4.46
N THR A 133 -20.09 -9.47 5.71
CA THR A 133 -21.14 -10.32 6.24
C THR A 133 -20.82 -11.81 6.01
N ILE A 134 -19.64 -12.21 6.48
CA ILE A 134 -19.11 -13.59 6.46
C ILE A 134 -18.80 -13.99 7.89
N ASP A 135 -18.86 -15.28 8.19
CA ASP A 135 -18.43 -15.82 9.48
C ASP A 135 -16.92 -15.57 9.71
N GLU A 136 -16.58 -15.00 10.86
CA GLU A 136 -15.20 -14.68 11.22
C GLU A 136 -14.30 -15.91 11.24
N GLY A 137 -14.84 -17.06 11.68
CA GLY A 137 -14.11 -18.31 11.76
C GLY A 137 -13.62 -18.80 10.41
N LEU A 138 -14.40 -18.58 9.34
CA LEU A 138 -14.00 -18.95 7.97
C LEU A 138 -12.80 -18.12 7.49
N ILE A 139 -12.80 -16.81 7.74
CA ILE A 139 -11.69 -15.94 7.37
C ILE A 139 -10.45 -16.27 8.21
N ALA A 140 -10.63 -16.51 9.51
CA ALA A 140 -9.53 -16.91 10.40
C ALA A 140 -8.93 -18.27 10.00
N GLU A 141 -9.73 -19.20 9.46
CA GLU A 141 -9.22 -20.45 8.93
C GLU A 141 -8.37 -20.26 7.67
N GLU A 142 -8.84 -19.44 6.72
CA GLU A 142 -8.06 -19.09 5.52
C GLU A 142 -6.76 -18.36 5.89
N TYR A 143 -6.80 -17.44 6.84
CA TYR A 143 -5.60 -16.78 7.37
C TYR A 143 -4.60 -17.81 7.92
N ARG A 144 -5.05 -18.74 8.77
CA ARG A 144 -4.18 -19.80 9.34
C ARG A 144 -3.60 -20.72 8.27
N LYS A 145 -4.39 -21.07 7.24
CA LYS A 145 -3.90 -21.85 6.10
C LYS A 145 -2.83 -21.10 5.32
N ALA A 146 -3.02 -19.80 5.08
CA ALA A 146 -2.06 -18.95 4.39
C ALA A 146 -0.77 -18.77 5.21
N ALA A 147 -0.87 -18.54 6.52
CA ALA A 147 0.28 -18.43 7.43
C ALA A 147 1.14 -19.71 7.45
N ARG A 148 0.50 -20.89 7.47
CA ARG A 148 1.20 -22.18 7.41
C ARG A 148 1.91 -22.41 6.07
N ARG A 149 1.34 -21.94 4.95
CA ARG A 149 1.96 -22.02 3.63
C ARG A 149 3.16 -21.07 3.51
N GLY A 150 3.05 -19.85 4.02
CA GLY A 150 4.14 -18.86 4.06
C GLY A 150 5.33 -19.32 4.92
N GLY A 151 5.08 -19.91 6.10
CA GLY A 151 6.14 -20.47 6.96
C GLY A 151 6.90 -21.64 6.33
N ARG A 152 6.32 -22.32 5.34
CA ARG A 152 6.96 -23.43 4.62
C ARG A 152 7.87 -22.97 3.46
N GLN A 153 7.67 -21.73 2.98
CA GLN A 153 8.48 -21.15 1.90
C GLN A 153 9.69 -20.38 2.39
N GLN A 154 9.77 -20.01 3.67
CA GLN A 154 10.95 -19.35 4.24
C GLN A 154 12.15 -20.26 4.49
N THR A 155 12.02 -21.57 4.30
CA THR A 155 13.15 -22.53 4.36
C THR A 155 13.70 -22.95 2.97
N GLY A 156 13.21 -22.34 1.90
CA GLY A 156 13.68 -22.59 0.54
C GLY A 156 13.83 -21.27 -0.22
N GLN A 157 15.04 -20.98 -0.63
CA GLN A 157 15.57 -19.95 -1.53
C GLN A 157 14.57 -18.89 -2.06
N PRO A 158 14.96 -17.59 -2.16
CA PRO A 158 14.12 -16.56 -2.70
C PRO A 158 13.73 -16.92 -4.15
N THR A 159 12.46 -17.21 -4.36
CA THR A 159 11.89 -17.30 -5.70
C THR A 159 11.94 -15.89 -6.29
N VAL A 160 12.90 -15.67 -7.17
CA VAL A 160 12.97 -14.50 -8.03
C VAL A 160 11.64 -14.43 -8.76
N ILE A 161 10.81 -13.44 -8.45
CA ILE A 161 9.68 -13.05 -9.29
C ILE A 161 10.31 -12.68 -10.64
N PRO A 162 9.91 -13.27 -11.78
CA PRO A 162 10.44 -12.83 -13.05
C PRO A 162 10.09 -11.35 -13.21
N GLU A 163 11.10 -10.48 -13.14
CA GLU A 163 10.98 -9.14 -13.67
C GLU A 163 10.56 -9.28 -15.14
N GLU A 164 9.34 -8.89 -15.45
CA GLU A 164 9.01 -8.57 -16.82
C GLU A 164 10.01 -7.51 -17.27
N LYS A 165 10.84 -7.94 -18.22
CA LYS A 165 11.89 -7.17 -18.84
C LYS A 165 11.31 -5.88 -19.45
N SER A 166 11.27 -4.82 -18.67
CA SER A 166 11.31 -3.45 -19.20
C SER A 166 12.77 -2.97 -19.38
N ALA A 167 13.68 -3.94 -19.61
CA ALA A 167 15.04 -3.67 -19.99
C ALA A 167 15.09 -3.48 -21.51
N GLY A 168 14.98 -2.27 -21.96
CA GLY A 168 15.18 -1.95 -23.39
C GLY A 168 15.11 -0.47 -23.72
N ILE A 169 14.31 0.32 -23.01
CA ILE A 169 14.11 1.73 -23.39
C ILE A 169 15.14 2.65 -22.72
N GLY A 170 15.54 2.36 -21.47
CA GLY A 170 16.53 3.17 -20.75
C GLY A 170 17.93 3.06 -21.32
N GLN A 171 18.41 1.84 -21.60
CA GLN A 171 19.74 1.62 -22.18
C GLN A 171 19.86 2.14 -23.61
N GLN A 172 18.80 2.04 -24.43
CA GLN A 172 18.79 2.62 -25.77
C GLN A 172 18.78 4.15 -25.77
N ALA A 173 18.13 4.76 -24.78
CA ALA A 173 18.11 6.21 -24.61
C ALA A 173 19.48 6.75 -24.15
N GLU A 174 20.16 6.05 -23.24
CA GLU A 174 21.53 6.41 -22.81
C GLU A 174 22.56 6.23 -23.94
N GLU A 175 22.46 5.16 -24.71
CA GLU A 175 23.36 4.92 -25.86
C GLU A 175 23.14 5.94 -26.96
N LEU A 176 21.91 6.36 -27.22
CA LEU A 176 21.57 7.42 -28.16
C LEU A 176 22.07 8.79 -27.69
N LEU A 177 21.96 9.11 -26.41
CA LEU A 177 22.50 10.34 -25.81
C LEU A 177 24.04 10.39 -25.87
N LEU A 178 24.71 9.25 -25.58
CA LEU A 178 26.17 9.15 -25.70
C LEU A 178 26.65 9.30 -27.16
N ARG A 179 25.93 8.74 -28.13
CA ARG A 179 26.24 8.94 -29.55
C ARG A 179 26.06 10.39 -29.99
N LEU A 180 24.96 11.05 -29.58
CA LEU A 180 24.72 12.47 -29.89
C LEU A 180 25.80 13.41 -29.30
N LEU A 181 26.29 13.09 -28.07
CA LEU A 181 27.38 13.86 -27.45
C LEU A 181 28.75 13.63 -28.08
N LEU A 182 28.98 12.44 -28.67
CA LEU A 182 30.24 12.10 -29.35
C LEU A 182 30.28 12.55 -30.81
N GLU A 183 29.13 12.71 -31.48
CA GLU A 183 29.05 13.14 -32.88
C GLU A 183 29.00 14.68 -33.08
N GLN A 184 28.85 15.47 -32.02
CA GLN A 184 28.93 16.93 -32.09
C GLN A 184 29.93 17.51 -31.11
N PRO A 185 31.26 17.49 -31.40
CA PRO A 185 32.26 18.08 -30.52
C PRO A 185 32.41 19.62 -30.68
N GLN A 186 31.43 20.29 -31.27
CA GLN A 186 31.48 21.75 -31.47
C GLN A 186 30.12 22.38 -31.18
N LEU A 187 29.89 22.77 -29.88
CA LEU A 187 29.10 23.94 -29.50
C LEU A 187 29.65 24.47 -28.19
#